data_06027f0156d8b005b78b931814a46803
#
_entry.id   06027f0156d8b005b78b931814a46803
#
_cell.length_a   1.000
_cell.length_b   1.000
_cell.length_c   1.000
_cell.angle_alpha   90.00
_cell.angle_beta   90.00
_cell.angle_gamma   90.00
#
_symmetry.space_group_name_H-M   'P 1'
#
loop_
_entity.id
_entity.type
_entity.pdbx_description
1 polymer ?
#
loop_
_entity_poly.entity_id
_entity_poly.type
_entity_poly.pdbx_seq_one_letter_code
_entity_poly.pdbx_strand_id
1 'polypeptide(L)'
;GIPDASRVEDDGDSRNIELPYSKVNHLKVTIHQQYAWEKLILSGDLGFQNNHREEWSAFHTHYGSQPAPEKDPDKELAFNLNTFSASVKARFIGSSSWEHTLGWDGQHQRNDIAGYSFLLPEYHRSTTGMLWLTTYRPNNVLSVSGGARYDYGYINISSHEDVYLADYLQKQGYTQEQIDLYKWNSHQVKKHYGDYSLSLGLVWTPSDKHLVKVNIGRSFRLPGANELAANGVHHGTFRHEQGDANLKSEQGWQLDASYHLKYRGISFSVSPFVSWFSNCL
;
A
#
# COMPACT_ATOMS: atom_id res chain seq x y z
N GLY A 1 -13.55 -19.75 -20.17
CA GLY A 1 -13.66 -20.71 -21.26
C GLY A 1 -12.81 -21.93 -20.99
N ILE A 2 -13.21 -23.10 -21.48
CA ILE A 2 -12.39 -24.31 -21.43
C ILE A 2 -11.36 -24.18 -22.57
N PRO A 3 -10.05 -24.35 -22.32
CA PRO A 3 -9.06 -24.32 -23.38
C PRO A 3 -9.38 -25.40 -24.44
N ASP A 4 -9.43 -25.00 -25.68
CA ASP A 4 -9.60 -25.90 -26.80
C ASP A 4 -8.24 -26.51 -27.16
N ALA A 5 -8.02 -27.74 -26.75
CA ALA A 5 -6.74 -28.45 -26.98
C ALA A 5 -6.39 -28.58 -28.48
N SER A 6 -7.37 -28.47 -29.40
CA SER A 6 -7.12 -28.53 -30.85
C SER A 6 -6.49 -27.24 -31.41
N ARG A 7 -6.44 -26.17 -30.61
CA ARG A 7 -5.84 -24.87 -30.95
C ARG A 7 -4.49 -24.64 -30.27
N VAL A 8 -3.98 -25.61 -29.54
CA VAL A 8 -2.63 -25.55 -28.96
C VAL A 8 -1.63 -25.88 -30.07
N GLU A 9 -0.92 -24.87 -30.51
CA GLU A 9 0.14 -25.00 -31.55
C GLU A 9 1.53 -25.23 -30.96
N ASP A 10 1.62 -25.28 -29.61
CA ASP A 10 2.89 -25.43 -28.88
C ASP A 10 3.04 -26.87 -28.38
N ASP A 11 4.20 -27.47 -28.64
CA ASP A 11 4.58 -28.81 -28.14
C ASP A 11 4.96 -28.83 -26.64
N GLY A 12 4.91 -27.67 -25.97
CA GLY A 12 5.27 -27.48 -24.56
C GLY A 12 6.76 -27.25 -24.31
N ASP A 13 7.59 -27.30 -25.33
CA ASP A 13 9.04 -27.09 -25.24
C ASP A 13 9.47 -25.67 -25.63
N SER A 14 8.57 -24.90 -26.27
CA SER A 14 8.81 -23.51 -26.65
C SER A 14 8.97 -22.61 -25.41
N ARG A 15 9.95 -21.70 -25.49
CA ARG A 15 10.13 -20.60 -24.51
C ARG A 15 9.67 -19.25 -25.08
N ASN A 16 8.97 -19.26 -26.18
CA ASN A 16 8.39 -18.05 -26.75
C ASN A 16 7.32 -17.52 -25.80
N ILE A 17 7.36 -16.22 -25.58
CA ILE A 17 6.32 -15.52 -24.78
C ILE A 17 5.28 -15.03 -25.78
N GLU A 18 4.10 -15.60 -25.70
CA GLU A 18 2.95 -15.23 -26.54
C GLU A 18 1.93 -14.42 -25.73
N LEU A 19 1.02 -13.75 -26.45
CA LEU A 19 -0.07 -13.01 -25.82
C LEU A 19 -1.12 -13.97 -25.21
N PRO A 20 -1.66 -13.69 -24.03
CA PRO A 20 -1.35 -12.54 -23.17
C PRO A 20 -0.13 -12.80 -22.27
N TYR A 21 0.63 -11.74 -21.96
CA TYR A 21 1.73 -11.81 -21.00
C TYR A 21 1.88 -10.53 -20.18
N SER A 22 2.59 -10.63 -19.06
CA SER A 22 2.97 -9.47 -18.24
C SER A 22 4.50 -9.33 -18.25
N LYS A 23 4.97 -8.08 -18.32
CA LYS A 23 6.38 -7.72 -18.21
C LYS A 23 6.57 -6.77 -17.04
N VAL A 24 7.46 -7.14 -16.11
CA VAL A 24 7.75 -6.34 -14.92
C VAL A 24 9.24 -6.07 -14.81
N ASN A 25 9.60 -4.80 -14.69
CA ASN A 25 10.93 -4.35 -14.33
C ASN A 25 10.86 -3.64 -12.99
N HIS A 26 11.70 -4.05 -12.04
CA HIS A 26 11.77 -3.41 -10.74
C HIS A 26 13.22 -3.05 -10.41
N LEU A 27 13.49 -1.75 -10.33
CA LEU A 27 14.74 -1.20 -9.85
C LEU A 27 14.55 -0.68 -8.41
N LYS A 28 15.46 -1.03 -7.52
CA LYS A 28 15.52 -0.48 -6.15
C LYS A 28 16.94 -0.11 -5.81
N VAL A 29 17.12 1.12 -5.32
CA VAL A 29 18.39 1.62 -4.78
C VAL A 29 18.12 2.14 -3.38
N THR A 30 18.94 1.71 -2.40
CA THR A 30 18.83 2.19 -1.01
C THR A 30 20.22 2.54 -0.50
N ILE A 31 20.29 3.63 0.24
CA ILE A 31 21.49 4.07 0.97
C ILE A 31 21.12 4.08 2.45
N HIS A 32 21.88 3.38 3.26
CA HIS A 32 21.78 3.42 4.71
C HIS A 32 23.06 3.97 5.31
N GLN A 33 22.93 4.92 6.23
CA GLN A 33 24.03 5.51 6.96
C GLN A 33 23.73 5.50 8.46
N GLN A 34 24.67 5.08 9.26
CA GLN A 34 24.57 5.10 10.72
C GLN A 34 25.83 5.66 11.36
N TYR A 35 25.64 6.52 12.36
CA TYR A 35 26.67 7.02 13.23
C TYR A 35 26.31 6.67 14.67
N ALA A 36 27.29 6.14 15.42
CA ALA A 36 27.12 5.76 16.82
C ALA A 36 28.09 6.53 17.69
N TRP A 37 27.54 7.21 18.69
CA TRP A 37 28.26 7.82 19.81
C TRP A 37 27.87 7.08 21.10
N GLU A 38 28.52 7.41 22.19
CA GLU A 38 28.34 6.73 23.49
C GLU A 38 26.82 6.61 23.89
N LYS A 39 26.05 7.67 23.68
CA LYS A 39 24.65 7.75 24.09
C LYS A 39 23.67 8.09 22.98
N LEU A 40 24.14 8.22 21.74
CA LEU A 40 23.33 8.60 20.59
C LEU A 40 23.67 7.72 19.38
N ILE A 41 22.67 7.13 18.80
CA ILE A 41 22.78 6.49 17.49
C ILE A 41 21.89 7.26 16.53
N LEU A 42 22.52 7.85 15.49
CA LEU A 42 21.83 8.52 14.41
C LEU A 42 21.84 7.59 13.19
N SER A 43 20.68 7.32 12.61
CA SER A 43 20.57 6.54 11.38
C SER A 43 19.71 7.27 10.36
N GLY A 44 20.05 7.11 9.08
CA GLY A 44 19.30 7.68 7.97
C GLY A 44 19.24 6.72 6.82
N ASP A 45 18.10 6.70 6.13
CA ASP A 45 17.85 5.91 4.94
C ASP A 45 17.39 6.82 3.81
N LEU A 46 17.91 6.58 2.61
CA LEU A 46 17.39 7.14 1.36
C LEU A 46 17.06 5.99 0.43
N GLY A 47 15.94 6.07 -0.23
CA GLY A 47 15.48 5.04 -1.16
C GLY A 47 14.86 5.61 -2.43
N PHE A 48 15.20 4.97 -3.54
CA PHE A 48 14.51 5.15 -4.81
C PHE A 48 14.04 3.79 -5.31
N GLN A 49 12.80 3.72 -5.78
CA GLN A 49 12.25 2.54 -6.44
C GLN A 49 11.53 2.97 -7.70
N ASN A 50 11.75 2.23 -8.77
CA ASN A 50 10.94 2.29 -9.99
C ASN A 50 10.34 0.89 -10.21
N ASN A 51 9.03 0.82 -10.34
CA ASN A 51 8.31 -0.37 -10.75
C ASN A 51 7.58 -0.07 -12.06
N HIS A 52 8.05 -0.68 -13.12
CA HIS A 52 7.44 -0.59 -14.44
C HIS A 52 6.81 -1.94 -14.79
N ARG A 53 5.48 -1.95 -14.88
CA ARG A 53 4.68 -3.12 -15.21
C ARG A 53 3.90 -2.87 -16.49
N GLU A 54 3.95 -3.81 -17.41
CA GLU A 54 3.17 -3.81 -18.64
C GLU A 54 2.34 -5.11 -18.70
N GLU A 55 1.12 -4.99 -19.20
CA GLU A 55 0.26 -6.13 -19.56
C GLU A 55 -0.02 -6.03 -21.05
N TRP A 56 0.22 -7.12 -21.74
CA TRP A 56 0.09 -7.24 -23.18
C TRP A 56 -0.95 -8.29 -23.52
N SER A 57 -1.96 -7.93 -24.31
CA SER A 57 -2.98 -8.82 -24.83
C SER A 57 -3.34 -8.41 -26.24
N ALA A 58 -3.84 -9.35 -27.06
CA ALA A 58 -4.32 -9.01 -28.39
C ALA A 58 -5.36 -7.89 -28.28
N PHE A 59 -5.20 -6.84 -29.10
CA PHE A 59 -6.09 -5.68 -29.04
C PHE A 59 -7.55 -6.12 -29.16
N HIS A 60 -8.36 -5.63 -28.23
CA HIS A 60 -9.80 -5.80 -28.23
C HIS A 60 -10.47 -4.52 -27.76
N THR A 61 -11.69 -4.29 -28.20
CA THR A 61 -12.48 -3.12 -27.80
C THR A 61 -13.86 -3.56 -27.35
N HIS A 62 -14.37 -2.87 -26.32
CA HIS A 62 -15.72 -3.10 -25.81
C HIS A 62 -16.76 -2.26 -26.55
N TYR A 63 -16.34 -1.20 -27.25
CA TYR A 63 -17.25 -0.21 -27.83
C TYR A 63 -17.30 -0.22 -29.36
N GLY A 64 -16.56 -1.10 -30.01
CA GLY A 64 -16.62 -1.33 -31.47
C GLY A 64 -16.02 -0.22 -32.36
N SER A 65 -15.82 0.98 -31.84
CA SER A 65 -15.32 2.14 -32.60
C SER A 65 -13.91 2.56 -32.22
N GLN A 66 -13.35 1.97 -31.19
CA GLN A 66 -11.96 2.25 -30.74
C GLN A 66 -10.97 1.62 -31.71
N PRO A 67 -10.12 2.42 -32.41
CA PRO A 67 -9.06 1.87 -33.24
C PRO A 67 -7.94 1.32 -32.37
N ALA A 68 -7.22 0.31 -32.88
CA ALA A 68 -5.97 -0.12 -32.25
C ALA A 68 -4.96 1.05 -32.24
N PRO A 69 -4.19 1.23 -31.15
CA PRO A 69 -3.12 2.21 -31.12
C PRO A 69 -2.10 1.98 -32.25
N GLU A 70 -1.61 3.04 -32.87
CA GLU A 70 -0.56 2.93 -33.91
C GLU A 70 0.75 2.35 -33.37
N LYS A 71 1.07 2.70 -32.13
CA LYS A 71 2.25 2.20 -31.41
C LYS A 71 1.84 1.23 -30.34
N ASP A 72 2.51 0.08 -30.30
CA ASP A 72 2.27 -0.99 -29.30
C ASP A 72 0.77 -1.37 -29.23
N PRO A 73 0.12 -1.82 -30.33
CA PRO A 73 -1.33 -2.02 -30.39
C PRO A 73 -1.84 -3.04 -29.36
N ASP A 74 -1.00 -3.99 -28.96
CA ASP A 74 -1.33 -5.04 -28.01
C ASP A 74 -0.92 -4.70 -26.56
N LYS A 75 -0.46 -3.46 -26.29
CA LYS A 75 -0.19 -3.02 -24.92
C LYS A 75 -1.50 -2.62 -24.24
N GLU A 76 -2.03 -3.52 -23.45
CA GLU A 76 -3.31 -3.30 -22.75
C GLU A 76 -3.18 -2.29 -21.62
N LEU A 77 -2.22 -2.53 -20.71
CA LEU A 77 -1.98 -1.70 -19.53
C LEU A 77 -0.49 -1.46 -19.32
N ALA A 78 -0.13 -0.29 -18.86
CA ALA A 78 1.20 -0.01 -18.35
C ALA A 78 1.13 0.91 -17.13
N PHE A 79 1.93 0.61 -16.13
CA PHE A 79 2.08 1.38 -14.90
C PHE A 79 3.55 1.67 -14.67
N ASN A 80 3.88 2.93 -14.39
CA ASN A 80 5.24 3.35 -14.06
C ASN A 80 5.23 4.06 -12.72
N LEU A 81 5.43 3.28 -11.65
CA LEU A 81 5.42 3.77 -10.29
C LEU A 81 6.84 4.11 -9.84
N ASN A 82 7.10 5.39 -9.62
CA ASN A 82 8.30 5.91 -8.99
C ASN A 82 8.04 6.22 -7.53
N THR A 83 8.92 5.77 -6.65
CA THR A 83 8.84 6.00 -5.21
C THR A 83 10.18 6.52 -4.68
N PHE A 84 10.17 7.70 -4.09
CA PHE A 84 11.29 8.26 -3.32
C PHE A 84 10.93 8.17 -1.84
N SER A 85 11.88 7.77 -1.01
CA SER A 85 11.71 7.67 0.44
C SER A 85 12.94 8.19 1.18
N ALA A 86 12.72 8.81 2.32
CA ALA A 86 13.77 9.24 3.22
C ALA A 86 13.34 8.98 4.67
N SER A 87 14.27 8.59 5.53
CA SER A 87 14.03 8.50 6.96
C SER A 87 15.26 8.93 7.76
N VAL A 88 15.02 9.50 8.93
CA VAL A 88 16.06 9.82 9.92
C VAL A 88 15.55 9.39 11.29
N LYS A 89 16.41 8.73 12.08
CA LYS A 89 16.13 8.30 13.45
C LYS A 89 17.29 8.63 14.36
N ALA A 90 16.97 9.23 15.49
CA ALA A 90 17.92 9.51 16.57
C ALA A 90 17.49 8.68 17.79
N ARG A 91 18.32 7.71 18.17
CA ARG A 91 18.13 6.85 19.33
C ARG A 91 19.05 7.30 20.46
N PHE A 92 18.47 7.71 21.56
CA PHE A 92 19.14 8.18 22.75
C PHE A 92 19.12 7.10 23.82
N ILE A 93 20.28 6.70 24.27
CA ILE A 93 20.50 5.78 25.39
C ILE A 93 20.81 6.63 26.64
N GLY A 94 19.72 7.11 27.29
CA GLY A 94 19.86 8.10 28.37
C GLY A 94 20.46 7.53 29.67
N SER A 95 20.05 6.29 30.01
CA SER A 95 20.56 5.56 31.17
C SER A 95 20.35 4.05 30.95
N SER A 96 20.80 3.22 31.91
CA SER A 96 20.48 1.78 31.89
C SER A 96 18.97 1.46 31.86
N SER A 97 18.15 2.41 32.31
CA SER A 97 16.69 2.22 32.44
C SER A 97 15.89 2.89 31.32
N TRP A 98 16.40 3.93 30.65
CA TRP A 98 15.64 4.69 29.67
C TRP A 98 16.30 4.72 28.30
N GLU A 99 15.49 4.48 27.28
CA GLU A 99 15.83 4.60 25.89
C GLU A 99 14.74 5.37 25.15
N HIS A 100 15.11 6.35 24.33
CA HIS A 100 14.19 7.14 23.51
C HIS A 100 14.64 7.11 22.06
N THR A 101 13.68 7.02 21.14
CA THR A 101 13.93 7.20 19.71
C THR A 101 13.00 8.27 19.18
N LEU A 102 13.57 9.29 18.54
CA LEU A 102 12.84 10.25 17.70
C LEU A 102 13.10 9.91 16.24
N GLY A 103 12.11 10.00 15.43
CA GLY A 103 12.24 9.71 14.00
C GLY A 103 11.34 10.58 13.15
N TRP A 104 11.79 10.75 11.92
CA TRP A 104 11.04 11.33 10.83
C TRP A 104 11.18 10.44 9.61
N ASP A 105 10.12 10.32 8.83
CA ASP A 105 10.17 9.72 7.50
C ASP A 105 9.26 10.46 6.52
N GLY A 106 9.59 10.34 5.25
CA GLY A 106 8.81 10.89 4.15
C GLY A 106 8.88 10.00 2.93
N GLN A 107 7.81 10.00 2.16
CA GLN A 107 7.71 9.26 0.91
C GLN A 107 6.97 10.10 -0.13
N HIS A 108 7.46 10.08 -1.37
CA HIS A 108 6.78 10.62 -2.53
C HIS A 108 6.63 9.54 -3.60
N GLN A 109 5.42 9.38 -4.11
CA GLN A 109 5.08 8.43 -5.17
C GLN A 109 4.45 9.15 -6.34
N ARG A 110 4.83 8.72 -7.55
CA ARG A 110 4.18 9.10 -8.80
C ARG A 110 3.92 7.85 -9.62
N ASN A 111 2.65 7.65 -9.98
CA ASN A 111 2.23 6.61 -10.89
C ASN A 111 1.74 7.23 -12.19
N ASP A 112 2.43 6.93 -13.28
CA ASP A 112 2.01 7.27 -14.64
C ASP A 112 1.41 6.02 -15.30
N ILE A 113 0.39 6.18 -16.14
CA ILE A 113 -0.29 5.08 -16.81
C ILE A 113 -0.17 5.19 -18.33
N ALA A 114 -0.26 4.05 -19.01
CA ALA A 114 -0.35 3.97 -20.48
C ALA A 114 -1.04 2.64 -20.87
N GLY A 115 -1.28 2.46 -22.16
CA GLY A 115 -2.02 1.33 -22.73
C GLY A 115 -3.38 1.76 -23.25
N TYR A 116 -4.10 0.84 -23.89
CA TYR A 116 -5.43 1.14 -24.44
C TYR A 116 -6.58 0.90 -23.46
N SER A 117 -6.33 0.23 -22.34
CA SER A 117 -7.28 -0.01 -21.25
C SER A 117 -6.96 0.84 -20.03
N PHE A 118 -7.92 0.93 -19.12
CA PHE A 118 -7.80 1.62 -17.84
C PHE A 118 -8.05 0.66 -16.67
N LEU A 119 -7.18 0.72 -15.64
CA LEU A 119 -7.38 -0.04 -14.40
C LEU A 119 -7.17 0.83 -13.16
N LEU A 120 -6.10 1.62 -13.12
CA LEU A 120 -5.76 2.50 -12.00
C LEU A 120 -5.53 3.91 -12.53
N PRO A 121 -5.95 4.95 -11.81
CA PRO A 121 -5.68 6.34 -12.21
C PRO A 121 -4.21 6.71 -12.04
N GLU A 122 -3.79 7.72 -12.79
CA GLU A 122 -2.55 8.45 -12.48
C GLU A 122 -2.68 9.18 -11.16
N TYR A 123 -1.61 9.17 -10.37
CA TYR A 123 -1.60 9.90 -9.10
C TYR A 123 -0.21 10.34 -8.67
N HIS A 124 -0.21 11.39 -7.85
CA HIS A 124 0.91 11.78 -7.00
C HIS A 124 0.49 11.65 -5.54
N ARG A 125 1.32 10.99 -4.73
CA ARG A 125 1.09 10.83 -3.30
C ARG A 125 2.33 11.22 -2.53
N SER A 126 2.16 12.04 -1.51
CA SER A 126 3.22 12.38 -0.55
C SER A 126 2.76 12.05 0.85
N THR A 127 3.60 11.41 1.62
CA THR A 127 3.35 11.15 3.05
C THR A 127 4.57 11.55 3.85
N THR A 128 4.36 12.05 5.06
CA THR A 128 5.42 12.33 6.02
C THR A 128 4.92 12.06 7.42
N GLY A 129 5.81 11.60 8.29
CA GLY A 129 5.46 11.27 9.67
C GLY A 129 6.59 11.55 10.64
N MET A 130 6.22 11.88 11.88
CA MET A 130 7.12 11.99 13.01
C MET A 130 6.76 10.96 14.06
N LEU A 131 7.74 10.33 14.65
CA LEU A 131 7.55 9.31 15.67
C LEU A 131 8.42 9.59 16.89
N TRP A 132 7.89 9.19 18.04
CA TRP A 132 8.60 9.08 19.30
C TRP A 132 8.33 7.72 19.91
N LEU A 133 9.40 6.99 20.21
CA LEU A 133 9.34 5.72 20.93
C LEU A 133 10.12 5.86 22.23
N THR A 134 9.65 5.21 23.28
CA THR A 134 10.33 5.17 24.57
C THR A 134 10.26 3.78 25.16
N THR A 135 11.32 3.37 25.83
CA THR A 135 11.36 2.14 26.61
C THR A 135 11.93 2.45 27.99
N TYR A 136 11.20 1.99 29.02
CA TYR A 136 11.60 2.11 30.41
C TYR A 136 11.78 0.72 31.03
N ARG A 137 12.99 0.47 31.56
CA ARG A 137 13.36 -0.77 32.24
C ARG A 137 13.79 -0.45 33.67
N PRO A 138 12.84 -0.38 34.62
CA PRO A 138 13.17 -0.09 36.03
C PRO A 138 14.05 -1.16 36.68
N ASN A 139 13.97 -2.39 36.18
CA ASN A 139 14.72 -3.53 36.63
C ASN A 139 14.78 -4.61 35.54
N ASN A 140 15.44 -5.75 35.84
CA ASN A 140 15.63 -6.84 34.88
C ASN A 140 14.34 -7.68 34.60
N VAL A 141 13.27 -7.49 35.39
CA VAL A 141 12.05 -8.28 35.26
C VAL A 141 10.91 -7.51 34.59
N LEU A 142 11.01 -6.19 34.48
CA LEU A 142 9.97 -5.34 33.92
C LEU A 142 10.49 -4.42 32.83
N SER A 143 9.81 -4.39 31.70
CA SER A 143 10.03 -3.43 30.62
C SER A 143 8.68 -2.86 30.17
N VAL A 144 8.59 -1.54 30.11
CA VAL A 144 7.44 -0.80 29.59
C VAL A 144 7.89 -0.04 28.36
N SER A 145 7.16 -0.14 27.26
CA SER A 145 7.44 0.60 26.02
C SER A 145 6.21 1.40 25.61
N GLY A 146 6.45 2.59 25.08
CA GLY A 146 5.41 3.46 24.54
C GLY A 146 5.85 4.07 23.22
N GLY A 147 4.88 4.35 22.35
CA GLY A 147 5.11 4.99 21.07
C GLY A 147 3.96 5.90 20.67
N ALA A 148 4.32 7.01 20.05
CA ALA A 148 3.40 7.94 19.41
C ALA A 148 3.94 8.31 18.04
N ARG A 149 3.06 8.40 17.05
CA ARG A 149 3.39 8.84 15.72
C ARG A 149 2.25 9.67 15.15
N TYR A 150 2.57 10.74 14.45
CA TYR A 150 1.64 11.51 13.65
C TYR A 150 2.09 11.51 12.20
N ASP A 151 1.14 11.26 11.30
CA ASP A 151 1.38 11.23 9.87
C ASP A 151 0.47 12.23 9.15
N TYR A 152 1.05 12.86 8.14
CA TYR A 152 0.35 13.69 7.19
C TYR A 152 0.51 13.09 5.78
N GLY A 153 -0.60 13.01 5.06
CA GLY A 153 -0.65 12.49 3.69
C GLY A 153 -1.36 13.46 2.76
N TYR A 154 -0.83 13.59 1.56
CA TYR A 154 -1.46 14.27 0.44
C TYR A 154 -1.54 13.34 -0.75
N ILE A 155 -2.69 13.31 -1.42
CA ILE A 155 -2.88 12.60 -2.67
C ILE A 155 -3.59 13.49 -3.68
N ASN A 156 -3.08 13.48 -4.92
CA ASN A 156 -3.69 14.10 -6.08
C ASN A 156 -3.84 13.04 -7.17
N ILE A 157 -5.06 12.74 -7.54
CA ILE A 157 -5.43 11.74 -8.54
C ILE A 157 -5.94 12.49 -9.76
N SER A 158 -5.47 12.12 -10.94
CA SER A 158 -5.91 12.70 -12.21
C SER A 158 -7.25 12.09 -12.65
N SER A 159 -8.08 12.92 -13.27
CA SER A 159 -9.25 12.40 -13.98
C SER A 159 -8.84 11.66 -15.24
N HIS A 160 -9.59 10.62 -15.59
CA HIS A 160 -9.40 9.87 -16.84
C HIS A 160 -10.78 9.70 -17.51
N GLU A 161 -10.92 10.27 -18.70
CA GLU A 161 -12.13 10.17 -19.52
C GLU A 161 -11.98 9.05 -20.55
N ASP A 162 -12.97 8.18 -20.63
CA ASP A 162 -13.09 7.20 -21.70
C ASP A 162 -13.86 7.82 -22.89
N VAL A 163 -13.08 8.38 -23.80
CA VAL A 163 -13.65 9.05 -25.00
C VAL A 163 -14.38 8.09 -25.92
N TYR A 164 -14.02 6.83 -25.93
CA TYR A 164 -14.67 5.81 -26.77
C TYR A 164 -16.00 5.35 -26.16
N LEU A 165 -16.07 5.26 -24.84
CA LEU A 165 -17.34 5.04 -24.14
C LEU A 165 -18.30 6.22 -24.37
N ALA A 166 -17.80 7.45 -24.29
CA ALA A 166 -18.62 8.66 -24.54
C ALA A 166 -19.20 8.65 -25.96
N ASP A 167 -18.37 8.38 -26.98
CA ASP A 167 -18.81 8.26 -28.38
C ASP A 167 -19.81 7.12 -28.56
N TYR A 168 -19.57 5.96 -27.95
CA TYR A 168 -20.49 4.82 -27.99
C TYR A 168 -21.85 5.18 -27.41
N LEU A 169 -21.90 5.78 -26.20
CA LEU A 169 -23.14 6.17 -25.55
C LEU A 169 -23.91 7.22 -26.37
N GLN A 170 -23.19 8.18 -26.99
CA GLN A 170 -23.80 9.17 -27.87
C GLN A 170 -24.47 8.51 -29.08
N LYS A 171 -23.82 7.54 -29.72
CA LYS A 171 -24.37 6.76 -30.83
C LYS A 171 -25.57 5.90 -30.43
N GLN A 172 -25.64 5.48 -29.17
CA GLN A 172 -26.77 4.74 -28.60
C GLN A 172 -27.96 5.64 -28.21
N GLY A 173 -27.81 6.97 -28.34
CA GLY A 173 -28.88 7.92 -28.05
C GLY A 173 -29.04 8.31 -26.59
N TYR A 174 -27.99 8.09 -25.76
CA TYR A 174 -27.97 8.58 -24.38
C TYR A 174 -27.91 10.11 -24.35
N THR A 175 -28.51 10.70 -23.30
CA THR A 175 -28.46 12.14 -23.11
C THR A 175 -27.06 12.58 -22.69
N GLN A 176 -26.72 13.86 -22.92
CA GLN A 176 -25.42 14.41 -22.51
C GLN A 176 -25.18 14.26 -21.00
N GLU A 177 -26.23 14.42 -20.19
CA GLU A 177 -26.15 14.22 -18.74
C GLU A 177 -25.76 12.77 -18.36
N GLN A 178 -26.33 11.80 -19.05
CA GLN A 178 -25.99 10.39 -18.85
C GLN A 178 -24.57 10.07 -19.33
N ILE A 179 -24.14 10.65 -20.47
CA ILE A 179 -22.77 10.48 -20.97
C ILE A 179 -21.78 11.06 -19.97
N ASP A 180 -22.04 12.27 -19.46
CA ASP A 180 -21.18 12.93 -18.48
C ASP A 180 -21.08 12.18 -17.14
N LEU A 181 -22.08 11.37 -16.82
CA LEU A 181 -22.08 10.50 -15.63
C LEU A 181 -21.18 9.26 -15.80
N TYR A 182 -21.20 8.64 -17.00
CA TYR A 182 -20.59 7.32 -17.21
C TYR A 182 -19.20 7.33 -17.85
N LYS A 183 -18.84 8.41 -18.59
CA LYS A 183 -17.59 8.49 -19.37
C LYS A 183 -16.31 8.54 -18.53
N TRP A 184 -16.38 8.77 -17.22
CA TRP A 184 -15.21 8.94 -16.37
C TRP A 184 -14.80 7.61 -15.72
N ASN A 185 -13.61 7.11 -16.10
CA ASN A 185 -12.96 5.98 -15.42
C ASN A 185 -12.31 6.40 -14.09
N SER A 186 -11.98 7.68 -13.94
CA SER A 186 -11.66 8.29 -12.65
C SER A 186 -11.99 9.78 -12.64
N HIS A 187 -12.41 10.27 -11.48
CA HIS A 187 -12.57 11.70 -11.25
C HIS A 187 -11.32 12.28 -10.60
N GLN A 188 -11.08 13.58 -10.83
CA GLN A 188 -10.00 14.26 -10.12
C GLN A 188 -10.29 14.31 -8.62
N VAL A 189 -9.33 13.84 -7.82
CA VAL A 189 -9.40 13.90 -6.35
C VAL A 189 -8.13 14.54 -5.81
N LYS A 190 -8.28 15.58 -4.99
CA LYS A 190 -7.19 16.18 -4.21
C LYS A 190 -7.57 16.08 -2.74
N LYS A 191 -6.78 15.37 -1.95
CA LYS A 191 -7.14 15.11 -0.57
C LYS A 191 -5.93 15.14 0.36
N HIS A 192 -6.19 15.63 1.56
CA HIS A 192 -5.24 15.69 2.66
C HIS A 192 -5.73 14.82 3.80
N TYR A 193 -4.81 14.16 4.46
CA TYR A 193 -5.07 13.29 5.62
C TYR A 193 -4.12 13.65 6.74
N GLY A 194 -4.61 13.60 7.96
CA GLY A 194 -3.79 13.62 9.16
C GLY A 194 -4.32 12.59 10.12
N ASP A 195 -3.46 11.71 10.62
CA ASP A 195 -3.85 10.69 11.60
C ASP A 195 -2.65 10.33 12.49
N TYR A 196 -2.93 9.64 13.58
CA TYR A 196 -1.93 9.27 14.57
C TYR A 196 -1.97 7.78 14.90
N SER A 197 -0.82 7.24 15.27
CA SER A 197 -0.67 5.90 15.83
C SER A 197 -0.15 5.99 17.25
N LEU A 198 -0.62 5.12 18.12
CA LEU A 198 -0.20 5.01 19.51
C LEU A 198 0.09 3.55 19.84
N SER A 199 1.04 3.32 20.73
CA SER A 199 1.29 1.99 21.28
C SER A 199 1.73 2.07 22.74
N LEU A 200 1.34 1.08 23.53
CA LEU A 200 1.81 0.85 24.88
C LEU A 200 2.02 -0.65 25.07
N GLY A 201 3.21 -1.03 25.47
CA GLY A 201 3.59 -2.42 25.67
C GLY A 201 4.21 -2.64 27.05
N LEU A 202 3.95 -3.81 27.62
CA LEU A 202 4.51 -4.28 28.87
C LEU A 202 5.10 -5.67 28.67
N VAL A 203 6.31 -5.89 29.16
CA VAL A 203 6.95 -7.20 29.26
C VAL A 203 7.32 -7.42 30.72
N TRP A 204 6.82 -8.50 31.30
CA TRP A 204 7.06 -8.87 32.69
C TRP A 204 7.58 -10.31 32.79
N THR A 205 8.77 -10.46 33.36
CA THR A 205 9.48 -11.74 33.51
C THR A 205 9.78 -11.97 34.98
N PRO A 206 8.77 -12.31 35.81
CA PRO A 206 8.96 -12.44 37.27
C PRO A 206 9.92 -13.57 37.66
N SER A 207 10.17 -14.50 36.80
CA SER A 207 11.17 -15.57 36.93
C SER A 207 11.52 -16.14 35.56
N ASP A 208 12.58 -16.95 35.48
CA ASP A 208 12.99 -17.64 34.25
C ASP A 208 11.94 -18.60 33.68
N LYS A 209 10.87 -18.88 34.44
CA LYS A 209 9.78 -19.78 34.03
C LYS A 209 8.60 -19.04 33.44
N HIS A 210 8.40 -17.78 33.75
CA HIS A 210 7.20 -17.01 33.42
C HIS A 210 7.55 -15.78 32.58
N LEU A 211 6.85 -15.61 31.47
CA LEU A 211 6.91 -14.41 30.64
C LEU A 211 5.49 -13.97 30.32
N VAL A 212 5.15 -12.73 30.68
CA VAL A 212 3.88 -12.07 30.32
C VAL A 212 4.20 -10.91 29.40
N LYS A 213 3.46 -10.78 28.33
CA LYS A 213 3.48 -9.60 27.45
C LYS A 213 2.06 -9.10 27.27
N VAL A 214 1.89 -7.79 27.31
CA VAL A 214 0.63 -7.12 26.96
C VAL A 214 0.97 -5.94 26.07
N ASN A 215 0.22 -5.76 25.00
CA ASN A 215 0.37 -4.63 24.10
C ASN A 215 -1.00 -4.12 23.69
N ILE A 216 -1.17 -2.79 23.68
CA ILE A 216 -2.30 -2.11 23.08
C ILE A 216 -1.78 -1.10 22.07
N GLY A 217 -2.40 -1.06 20.90
CA GLY A 217 -1.99 -0.15 19.84
C GLY A 217 -3.17 0.38 19.04
N ARG A 218 -3.04 1.61 18.58
CA ARG A 218 -3.87 2.21 17.55
C ARG A 218 -3.06 2.39 16.28
N SER A 219 -3.59 1.91 15.17
CA SER A 219 -3.04 2.08 13.83
C SER A 219 -4.06 2.72 12.89
N PHE A 220 -3.59 3.17 11.74
CA PHE A 220 -4.46 3.68 10.68
C PHE A 220 -3.88 3.31 9.30
N ARG A 221 -4.74 3.39 8.28
CA ARG A 221 -4.38 3.26 6.86
C ARG A 221 -5.03 4.38 6.06
N LEU A 222 -4.25 5.06 5.23
CA LEU A 222 -4.78 6.04 4.29
C LEU A 222 -5.35 5.33 3.06
N PRO A 223 -6.51 5.78 2.52
CA PRO A 223 -7.08 5.21 1.31
C PRO A 223 -6.13 5.25 0.12
N GLY A 224 -6.21 4.24 -0.73
CA GLY A 224 -5.49 4.15 -1.99
C GLY A 224 -6.12 4.99 -3.10
N ALA A 225 -5.40 5.18 -4.21
CA ALA A 225 -5.90 5.94 -5.35
C ALA A 225 -7.13 5.27 -5.99
N ASN A 226 -7.12 3.95 -6.12
CA ASN A 226 -8.25 3.18 -6.63
C ASN A 226 -9.48 3.29 -5.73
N GLU A 227 -9.31 3.20 -4.42
CA GLU A 227 -10.40 3.32 -3.45
C GLU A 227 -11.07 4.70 -3.47
N LEU A 228 -10.31 5.75 -3.84
CA LEU A 228 -10.81 7.13 -3.88
C LEU A 228 -11.45 7.51 -5.21
N ALA A 229 -10.99 6.95 -6.33
CA ALA A 229 -11.32 7.53 -7.63
C ALA A 229 -11.53 6.51 -8.77
N ALA A 230 -11.32 5.20 -8.57
CA ALA A 230 -11.59 4.23 -9.62
C ALA A 230 -13.09 4.21 -9.94
N ASN A 231 -13.42 4.12 -11.23
CA ASN A 231 -14.77 3.89 -11.72
C ASN A 231 -14.68 3.12 -13.03
N GLY A 232 -14.73 1.81 -12.96
CA GLY A 232 -14.57 0.99 -14.14
C GLY A 232 -14.63 -0.51 -13.86
N VAL A 233 -14.64 -1.29 -14.93
CA VAL A 233 -14.68 -2.74 -14.86
C VAL A 233 -13.27 -3.30 -14.90
N HIS A 234 -12.91 -4.06 -13.88
CA HIS A 234 -11.71 -4.89 -13.90
C HIS A 234 -11.99 -6.15 -14.74
N HIS A 235 -11.57 -6.13 -16.00
CA HIS A 235 -11.92 -7.17 -16.98
C HIS A 235 -11.46 -8.57 -16.58
N GLY A 236 -10.27 -8.69 -15.97
CA GLY A 236 -9.74 -9.98 -15.51
C GLY A 236 -10.56 -10.66 -14.41
N THR A 237 -11.34 -9.90 -13.63
CA THR A 237 -12.18 -10.41 -12.53
C THR A 237 -13.66 -10.17 -12.72
N PHE A 238 -14.07 -9.50 -13.80
CA PHE A 238 -15.45 -9.08 -14.08
C PHE A 238 -16.10 -8.29 -12.92
N ARG A 239 -15.30 -7.49 -12.21
CA ARG A 239 -15.75 -6.65 -11.11
C ARG A 239 -15.82 -5.20 -11.56
N HIS A 240 -16.94 -4.53 -11.26
CA HIS A 240 -17.01 -3.08 -11.32
C HIS A 240 -16.44 -2.53 -10.00
N GLU A 241 -15.42 -1.69 -10.09
CA GLU A 241 -14.81 -0.99 -8.98
C GLU A 241 -15.26 0.46 -9.00
N GLN A 242 -15.85 0.91 -7.90
CA GLN A 242 -16.27 2.30 -7.73
C GLN A 242 -15.64 2.85 -6.46
N GLY A 243 -14.80 3.87 -6.62
CA GLY A 243 -14.17 4.59 -5.52
C GLY A 243 -15.11 5.61 -4.88
N ASP A 244 -14.80 5.98 -3.66
CA ASP A 244 -15.47 7.08 -2.95
C ASP A 244 -14.43 8.12 -2.50
N ALA A 245 -14.53 9.32 -3.10
CA ALA A 245 -13.67 10.45 -2.75
C ALA A 245 -13.86 10.94 -1.30
N ASN A 246 -14.91 10.53 -0.60
CA ASN A 246 -15.18 10.92 0.79
C ASN A 246 -14.55 9.99 1.83
N LEU A 247 -13.90 8.91 1.41
CA LEU A 247 -13.27 7.96 2.33
C LEU A 247 -12.34 8.68 3.31
N LYS A 248 -12.43 8.27 4.56
CA LYS A 248 -11.53 8.67 5.66
C LYS A 248 -10.47 7.58 5.86
N SER A 249 -9.43 7.90 6.63
CA SER A 249 -8.49 6.86 7.06
C SER A 249 -9.21 5.75 7.83
N GLU A 250 -8.87 4.50 7.50
CA GLU A 250 -9.24 3.36 8.33
C GLU A 250 -8.46 3.41 9.63
N GLN A 251 -9.08 3.03 10.72
CA GLN A 251 -8.49 3.05 12.06
C GLN A 251 -8.74 1.71 12.74
N GLY A 252 -7.71 1.20 13.39
CA GLY A 252 -7.81 -0.04 14.14
C GLY A 252 -7.18 0.10 15.53
N TRP A 253 -7.83 -0.46 16.52
CA TRP A 253 -7.26 -0.71 17.83
C TRP A 253 -7.06 -2.20 17.99
N GLN A 254 -5.93 -2.58 18.58
CA GLN A 254 -5.62 -3.96 18.89
C GLN A 254 -5.08 -4.08 20.29
N LEU A 255 -5.57 -5.07 21.03
CA LEU A 255 -5.05 -5.51 22.30
C LEU A 255 -4.56 -6.94 22.16
N ASP A 256 -3.29 -7.15 22.46
CA ASP A 256 -2.64 -8.46 22.47
C ASP A 256 -2.15 -8.76 23.89
N ALA A 257 -2.33 -9.99 24.33
CA ALA A 257 -1.69 -10.50 25.51
C ALA A 257 -1.01 -11.84 25.21
N SER A 258 0.09 -12.14 25.85
CA SER A 258 0.69 -13.45 25.77
C SER A 258 1.27 -13.88 27.13
N TYR A 259 1.10 -15.15 27.44
CA TYR A 259 1.69 -15.79 28.60
C TYR A 259 2.46 -17.02 28.16
N HIS A 260 3.71 -17.12 28.61
CA HIS A 260 4.58 -18.27 28.37
C HIS A 260 5.05 -18.84 29.70
N LEU A 261 4.92 -20.15 29.84
CA LEU A 261 5.39 -20.93 30.96
C LEU A 261 6.41 -21.99 30.49
N LYS A 262 7.56 -22.04 31.17
CA LYS A 262 8.54 -23.15 31.02
C LYS A 262 8.70 -23.83 32.37
N TYR A 263 8.34 -25.11 32.45
CA TYR A 263 8.45 -25.86 33.70
C TYR A 263 8.79 -27.33 33.44
N ARG A 264 9.94 -27.78 33.96
CA ARG A 264 10.38 -29.19 33.96
C ARG A 264 10.25 -29.87 32.60
N GLY A 265 10.73 -29.22 31.52
CA GLY A 265 10.67 -29.78 30.15
C GLY A 265 9.32 -29.58 29.44
N ILE A 266 8.33 -28.97 30.09
CA ILE A 266 7.06 -28.57 29.49
C ILE A 266 7.11 -27.09 29.13
N SER A 267 6.66 -26.74 27.93
CA SER A 267 6.47 -25.37 27.49
C SER A 267 4.99 -25.16 27.14
N PHE A 268 4.37 -24.15 27.74
CA PHE A 268 2.99 -23.73 27.48
C PHE A 268 2.96 -22.28 27.03
N SER A 269 2.14 -21.98 26.05
CA SER A 269 1.98 -20.62 25.54
C SER A 269 0.51 -20.37 25.16
N VAL A 270 -0.02 -19.23 25.58
CA VAL A 270 -1.34 -18.72 25.15
C VAL A 270 -1.24 -17.26 24.77
N SER A 271 -1.87 -16.88 23.66
CA SER A 271 -1.78 -15.53 23.11
C SER A 271 -3.15 -15.06 22.60
N PRO A 272 -4.06 -14.61 23.49
CA PRO A 272 -5.31 -14.00 23.07
C PRO A 272 -5.07 -12.61 22.47
N PHE A 273 -5.92 -12.24 21.53
CA PHE A 273 -5.95 -10.89 20.96
C PHE A 273 -7.39 -10.48 20.65
N VAL A 274 -7.60 -9.18 20.54
CA VAL A 274 -8.85 -8.59 20.07
C VAL A 274 -8.55 -7.32 19.29
N SER A 275 -9.28 -7.12 18.18
CA SER A 275 -9.12 -5.97 17.30
C SER A 275 -10.47 -5.31 17.04
N TRP A 276 -10.48 -3.98 17.00
CA TRP A 276 -11.63 -3.15 16.65
C TRP A 276 -11.24 -2.24 15.50
N PHE A 277 -12.09 -2.19 14.49
CA PHE A 277 -11.87 -1.35 13.32
C PHE A 277 -12.99 -0.34 13.15
N SER A 278 -12.65 0.84 12.66
CA SER A 278 -13.59 1.87 12.22
C SER A 278 -13.21 2.38 10.83
N ASN A 279 -14.22 2.80 10.07
CA ASN A 279 -14.08 3.19 8.66
C ASN A 279 -13.40 2.11 7.80
N CYS A 280 -13.63 0.84 8.13
CA CYS A 280 -13.11 -0.29 7.35
C CYS A 280 -13.88 -0.40 6.03
N LEU A 281 -13.15 -0.60 4.93
CA LEU A 281 -13.69 -0.80 3.58
C LEU A 281 -14.03 -2.27 3.32
#